data_a7a05e8dfcc3128ea65c9f4cef557d3d
#
_entry.id   a7a05e8dfcc3128ea65c9f4cef557d3d
#
_cell.length_a   1.000
_cell.length_b   1.000
_cell.length_c   1.000
_cell.angle_alpha   90.00
_cell.angle_beta   90.00
_cell.angle_gamma   90.00
#
_symmetry.space_group_name_H-M   'P 1'
#
loop_
_entity.id
_entity.type
_entity.pdbx_description
1 polymer ?
#
loop_
_entity_poly.entity_id
_entity_poly.type
_entity_poly.pdbx_seq_one_letter_code
_entity_poly.pdbx_strand_id
1 'polypeptide(L)'
;METPESRLKVLEAETSAANGYFASLSHEDLQKPSACVDWSVADVMGHLAGQDHASRVRRGLQGDYSPPDGAPVVTDFDEDQFAKNISERAQATREQQGEALVSYLNQRLVETVEVFNSVGPNDWDMLCYWPPGPMAVRTLLDQRIAELTMHTWDIRSVLDDEFHLSDDAVQVLIDGVDRAARRAFRPDPSLSQPISHRFVIEGPVADRRDVVISADGAVVGPAGSEEPDVTFQCDGETYVLVMYGRLKVMDALAEGRLTFDGNPESAVGFGRRFVGG
;
A
#
# COMPACT_ATOMS: atom_id res chain seq x y z
N MET A 1 -1.93 -19.86 0.18
CA MET A 1 -2.06 -18.72 1.12
C MET A 1 -0.92 -18.80 2.11
N GLU A 2 -0.15 -17.74 2.21
CA GLU A 2 0.90 -17.64 3.20
C GLU A 2 0.30 -17.54 4.62
N THR A 3 1.05 -18.04 5.60
CA THR A 3 0.60 -18.04 6.99
C THR A 3 0.90 -16.69 7.65
N PRO A 4 0.20 -16.31 8.74
CA PRO A 4 0.55 -15.12 9.50
C PRO A 4 2.02 -15.09 9.95
N GLU A 5 2.61 -16.25 10.24
CA GLU A 5 4.02 -16.36 10.65
C GLU A 5 4.99 -16.01 9.50
N SER A 6 4.65 -16.37 8.23
CA SER A 6 5.47 -15.94 7.08
C SER A 6 5.35 -14.42 6.87
N ARG A 7 4.14 -13.86 7.01
CA ARG A 7 3.91 -12.41 6.93
C ARG A 7 4.64 -11.62 8.03
N LEU A 8 4.70 -12.17 9.25
CA LEU A 8 5.47 -11.56 10.33
C LEU A 8 6.95 -11.42 9.99
N LYS A 9 7.55 -12.44 9.38
CA LYS A 9 8.96 -12.36 8.93
C LYS A 9 9.18 -11.25 7.90
N VAL A 10 8.20 -11.06 6.99
CA VAL A 10 8.26 -9.94 6.04
C VAL A 10 8.19 -8.60 6.78
N LEU A 11 7.24 -8.43 7.72
CA LEU A 11 7.15 -7.20 8.51
C LEU A 11 8.44 -6.91 9.29
N GLU A 12 9.05 -7.93 9.88
CA GLU A 12 10.33 -7.82 10.62
C GLU A 12 11.47 -7.37 9.71
N ALA A 13 11.59 -8.00 8.53
CA ALA A 13 12.63 -7.67 7.54
C ALA A 13 12.46 -6.25 7.01
N GLU A 14 11.25 -5.87 6.58
CA GLU A 14 10.94 -4.53 6.08
C GLU A 14 11.14 -3.46 7.16
N THR A 15 10.74 -3.75 8.42
CA THR A 15 10.98 -2.85 9.56
C THR A 15 12.47 -2.64 9.82
N SER A 16 13.26 -3.71 9.79
CA SER A 16 14.71 -3.62 10.00
C SER A 16 15.39 -2.80 8.90
N ALA A 17 15.04 -3.07 7.65
CA ALA A 17 15.56 -2.35 6.48
C ALA A 17 15.18 -0.85 6.51
N ALA A 18 13.91 -0.57 6.77
CA ALA A 18 13.41 0.80 6.86
C ALA A 18 14.08 1.59 8.01
N ASN A 19 14.18 1.00 9.21
CA ASN A 19 14.83 1.63 10.36
C ASN A 19 16.30 1.95 10.08
N GLY A 20 17.04 1.02 9.46
CA GLY A 20 18.44 1.24 9.09
C GLY A 20 18.60 2.37 8.09
N TYR A 21 17.73 2.42 7.08
CA TYR A 21 17.74 3.48 6.06
C TYR A 21 17.35 4.85 6.65
N PHE A 22 16.24 4.93 7.38
CA PHE A 22 15.77 6.18 7.96
C PHE A 22 16.78 6.80 8.94
N ALA A 23 17.49 5.96 9.71
CA ALA A 23 18.56 6.42 10.60
C ALA A 23 19.77 7.01 9.87
N SER A 24 19.96 6.71 8.59
CA SER A 24 21.05 7.24 7.76
C SER A 24 20.74 8.59 7.09
N LEU A 25 19.46 9.00 7.08
CA LEU A 25 19.03 10.22 6.40
C LEU A 25 19.53 11.48 7.12
N SER A 26 20.02 12.44 6.34
CA SER A 26 20.41 13.75 6.83
C SER A 26 19.18 14.65 7.06
N HIS A 27 19.38 15.74 7.80
CA HIS A 27 18.32 16.75 7.96
C HIS A 27 17.88 17.35 6.60
N GLU A 28 18.79 17.48 5.65
CA GLU A 28 18.49 17.97 4.29
C GLU A 28 17.61 16.97 3.54
N ASP A 29 17.87 15.67 3.65
CA ASP A 29 17.05 14.63 3.01
C ASP A 29 15.61 14.64 3.51
N LEU A 30 15.41 14.91 4.80
CA LEU A 30 14.08 15.00 5.39
C LEU A 30 13.22 16.13 4.82
N GLN A 31 13.83 17.18 4.27
CA GLN A 31 13.13 18.32 3.68
C GLN A 31 12.84 18.16 2.19
N LYS A 32 13.41 17.15 1.53
CA LYS A 32 13.18 16.90 0.11
C LYS A 32 11.74 16.48 -0.15
N PRO A 33 11.17 16.79 -1.32
CA PRO A 33 9.91 16.21 -1.76
C PRO A 33 10.00 14.68 -1.79
N SER A 34 8.94 14.00 -1.40
CA SER A 34 8.79 12.55 -1.58
C SER A 34 8.05 12.23 -2.87
N ALA A 35 7.84 10.94 -3.17
CA ALA A 35 6.96 10.52 -4.27
C ALA A 35 5.46 10.73 -3.95
N CYS A 36 5.09 10.97 -2.70
CA CYS A 36 3.75 11.41 -2.34
C CYS A 36 3.57 12.89 -2.68
N VAL A 37 2.56 13.21 -3.49
CA VAL A 37 2.27 14.59 -3.90
C VAL A 37 2.07 15.48 -2.67
N ASP A 38 2.68 16.66 -2.68
CA ASP A 38 2.62 17.68 -1.62
C ASP A 38 3.21 17.27 -0.25
N TRP A 39 3.91 16.12 -0.17
CA TRP A 39 4.56 15.65 1.04
C TRP A 39 6.09 15.64 0.92
N SER A 40 6.75 16.13 1.95
CA SER A 40 8.19 15.92 2.14
C SER A 40 8.48 14.51 2.65
N VAL A 41 9.74 14.09 2.60
CA VAL A 41 10.20 12.85 3.25
C VAL A 41 9.80 12.82 4.73
N ALA A 42 9.95 13.94 5.46
CA ALA A 42 9.54 14.05 6.86
C ALA A 42 8.01 13.91 7.05
N ASP A 43 7.19 14.35 6.09
CA ASP A 43 5.73 14.16 6.17
C ASP A 43 5.35 12.68 6.03
N VAL A 44 5.99 11.95 5.10
CA VAL A 44 5.78 10.50 4.97
C VAL A 44 6.21 9.77 6.25
N MET A 45 7.34 10.16 6.85
CA MET A 45 7.78 9.60 8.14
C MET A 45 6.80 9.94 9.27
N GLY A 46 6.28 11.18 9.30
CA GLY A 46 5.24 11.60 10.24
C GLY A 46 3.95 10.78 10.08
N HIS A 47 3.57 10.47 8.85
CA HIS A 47 2.44 9.57 8.56
C HIS A 47 2.67 8.17 9.11
N LEU A 48 3.80 7.53 8.80
CA LEU A 48 4.14 6.20 9.29
C LEU A 48 4.20 6.14 10.82
N ALA A 49 4.73 7.19 11.46
CA ALA A 49 4.84 7.29 12.92
C ALA A 49 3.50 7.54 13.61
N GLY A 50 2.60 8.28 12.95
CA GLY A 50 1.26 8.60 13.44
C GLY A 50 0.25 7.46 13.31
N GLN A 51 0.59 6.36 12.63
CA GLN A 51 -0.26 5.18 12.52
C GLN A 51 -0.23 4.37 13.82
N ASP A 52 -1.43 4.07 14.36
CA ASP A 52 -1.56 3.40 15.65
C ASP A 52 -1.97 1.92 15.51
N HIS A 53 -1.22 1.16 14.69
CA HIS A 53 -1.48 -0.26 14.46
C HIS A 53 -1.32 -1.09 15.75
N ALA A 54 -0.30 -0.79 16.57
CA ALA A 54 -0.06 -1.52 17.81
C ALA A 54 -1.24 -1.42 18.78
N SER A 55 -1.79 -0.22 19.00
CA SER A 55 -2.96 -0.03 19.87
C SER A 55 -4.20 -0.72 19.31
N ARG A 56 -4.42 -0.66 17.98
CA ARG A 56 -5.56 -1.33 17.34
C ARG A 56 -5.52 -2.84 17.55
N VAL A 57 -4.34 -3.47 17.38
CA VAL A 57 -4.18 -4.90 17.63
C VAL A 57 -4.41 -5.21 19.11
N ARG A 58 -3.76 -4.49 20.06
CA ARG A 58 -3.96 -4.72 21.50
C ARG A 58 -5.42 -4.64 21.93
N ARG A 59 -6.16 -3.65 21.43
CA ARG A 59 -7.59 -3.49 21.70
C ARG A 59 -8.41 -4.61 21.07
N GLY A 60 -8.12 -4.94 19.80
CA GLY A 60 -8.78 -6.03 19.08
C GLY A 60 -8.63 -7.37 19.81
N LEU A 61 -7.43 -7.68 20.30
CA LEU A 61 -7.17 -8.89 21.11
C LEU A 61 -7.95 -8.91 22.44
N GLN A 62 -8.43 -7.77 22.90
CA GLN A 62 -9.33 -7.64 24.07
C GLN A 62 -10.81 -7.64 23.68
N GLY A 63 -11.13 -7.83 22.37
CA GLY A 63 -12.49 -7.79 21.84
C GLY A 63 -13.05 -6.37 21.60
N ASP A 64 -12.20 -5.33 21.74
CA ASP A 64 -12.59 -3.94 21.49
C ASP A 64 -12.12 -3.46 20.12
N TYR A 65 -13.03 -3.43 19.17
CA TYR A 65 -12.85 -2.89 17.83
C TYR A 65 -13.69 -1.64 17.55
N SER A 66 -14.15 -0.97 18.61
CA SER A 66 -14.85 0.30 18.51
C SER A 66 -13.91 1.43 18.05
N PRO A 67 -14.44 2.51 17.42
CA PRO A 67 -13.65 3.68 17.09
C PRO A 67 -13.01 4.29 18.35
N PRO A 68 -11.70 4.66 18.32
CA PRO A 68 -11.11 5.50 19.37
C PRO A 68 -11.81 6.86 19.43
N ASP A 69 -11.67 7.57 20.55
CA ASP A 69 -12.22 8.90 20.72
C ASP A 69 -11.76 9.85 19.60
N GLY A 70 -12.70 10.51 18.94
CA GLY A 70 -12.44 11.40 17.81
C GLY A 70 -12.15 10.71 16.47
N ALA A 71 -12.17 9.38 16.43
CA ALA A 71 -12.01 8.65 15.17
C ALA A 71 -13.34 8.59 14.39
N PRO A 72 -13.32 8.51 13.03
CA PRO A 72 -14.53 8.41 12.23
C PRO A 72 -15.30 7.12 12.53
N VAL A 73 -16.64 7.23 12.55
CA VAL A 73 -17.54 6.06 12.61
C VAL A 73 -17.74 5.52 11.20
N VAL A 74 -17.82 4.21 11.07
CA VAL A 74 -17.93 3.53 9.75
C VAL A 74 -19.11 4.02 8.90
N THR A 75 -20.24 4.33 9.53
CA THR A 75 -21.44 4.84 8.84
C THR A 75 -21.28 6.24 8.24
N ASP A 76 -20.33 7.01 8.75
CA ASP A 76 -20.06 8.39 8.37
C ASP A 76 -18.67 8.53 7.68
N PHE A 77 -18.12 7.41 7.21
CA PHE A 77 -16.80 7.41 6.57
C PHE A 77 -16.85 8.18 5.24
N ASP A 78 -16.07 9.24 5.17
CA ASP A 78 -15.86 10.09 4.00
C ASP A 78 -14.37 9.97 3.59
N GLU A 79 -14.12 9.49 2.36
CA GLU A 79 -12.76 9.24 1.85
C GLU A 79 -11.94 10.53 1.75
N ASP A 80 -12.54 11.62 1.24
CA ASP A 80 -11.84 12.90 1.06
C ASP A 80 -11.48 13.52 2.41
N GLN A 81 -12.42 13.50 3.35
CA GLN A 81 -12.16 13.98 4.71
C GLN A 81 -11.14 13.10 5.43
N PHE A 82 -11.16 11.79 5.18
CA PHE A 82 -10.21 10.85 5.74
C PHE A 82 -8.80 11.12 5.22
N ALA A 83 -8.63 11.33 3.90
CA ALA A 83 -7.35 11.68 3.30
C ALA A 83 -6.79 13.00 3.86
N LYS A 84 -7.65 14.03 3.99
CA LYS A 84 -7.29 15.29 4.62
C LYS A 84 -6.83 15.11 6.07
N ASN A 85 -7.56 14.34 6.86
CA ASN A 85 -7.20 14.05 8.26
C ASN A 85 -5.87 13.29 8.36
N ILE A 86 -5.56 12.41 7.39
CA ILE A 86 -4.26 11.73 7.30
C ILE A 86 -3.15 12.77 7.12
N SER A 87 -3.30 13.69 6.16
CA SER A 87 -2.30 14.72 5.86
C SER A 87 -2.07 15.64 7.06
N GLU A 88 -3.14 16.15 7.67
CA GLU A 88 -3.05 17.00 8.86
C GLU A 88 -2.33 16.28 10.03
N ARG A 89 -2.64 15.01 10.26
CA ARG A 89 -1.99 14.20 11.30
C ARG A 89 -0.53 13.92 11.00
N ALA A 90 -0.16 13.64 9.74
CA ALA A 90 1.22 13.44 9.33
C ALA A 90 2.06 14.67 9.64
N GLN A 91 1.59 15.86 9.23
CA GLN A 91 2.24 17.14 9.49
C GLN A 91 2.31 17.45 10.99
N ALA A 92 1.22 17.25 11.73
CA ALA A 92 1.21 17.47 13.18
C ALA A 92 2.20 16.55 13.90
N THR A 93 2.31 15.28 13.50
CA THR A 93 3.29 14.34 14.07
C THR A 93 4.71 14.79 13.77
N ARG A 94 5.01 15.17 12.51
CA ARG A 94 6.32 15.73 12.13
C ARG A 94 6.68 16.95 12.98
N GLU A 95 5.77 17.91 13.12
CA GLU A 95 6.02 19.15 13.87
C GLU A 95 6.21 18.86 15.38
N GLN A 96 5.38 18.00 15.94
CA GLN A 96 5.47 17.62 17.36
C GLN A 96 6.77 16.92 17.70
N GLN A 97 7.25 16.04 16.82
CA GLN A 97 8.46 15.24 17.05
C GLN A 97 9.74 16.00 16.69
N GLY A 98 9.69 16.92 15.72
CA GLY A 98 10.85 17.72 15.32
C GLY A 98 12.08 16.85 15.05
N GLU A 99 13.20 17.14 15.73
CA GLU A 99 14.46 16.39 15.59
C GLU A 99 14.36 14.92 16.07
N ALA A 100 13.39 14.59 16.90
CA ALA A 100 13.17 13.22 17.38
C ALA A 100 12.35 12.33 16.41
N LEU A 101 11.88 12.87 15.27
CA LEU A 101 10.97 12.18 14.36
C LEU A 101 11.48 10.80 13.94
N VAL A 102 12.74 10.69 13.52
CA VAL A 102 13.34 9.41 13.08
C VAL A 102 13.37 8.39 14.22
N SER A 103 13.84 8.79 15.40
CA SER A 103 13.89 7.88 16.56
C SER A 103 12.50 7.49 17.05
N TYR A 104 11.56 8.40 17.01
CA TYR A 104 10.16 8.14 17.34
C TYR A 104 9.53 7.15 16.35
N LEU A 105 9.69 7.36 15.04
CA LEU A 105 9.23 6.42 14.02
C LEU A 105 9.82 5.01 14.25
N ASN A 106 11.14 4.92 14.44
CA ASN A 106 11.82 3.64 14.67
C ASN A 106 11.23 2.91 15.88
N GLN A 107 10.98 3.63 16.97
CA GLN A 107 10.33 3.04 18.16
C GLN A 107 8.92 2.52 17.86
N ARG A 108 8.11 3.30 17.13
CA ARG A 108 6.74 2.90 16.73
C ARG A 108 6.72 1.67 15.84
N LEU A 109 7.69 1.56 14.91
CA LEU A 109 7.84 0.40 14.03
C LEU A 109 8.19 -0.86 14.83
N VAL A 110 9.15 -0.77 15.74
CA VAL A 110 9.54 -1.88 16.64
C VAL A 110 8.37 -2.31 17.51
N GLU A 111 7.68 -1.36 18.15
CA GLU A 111 6.49 -1.65 18.97
C GLU A 111 5.41 -2.39 18.18
N THR A 112 5.21 -2.02 16.92
CA THR A 112 4.25 -2.67 16.04
C THR A 112 4.62 -4.13 15.77
N VAL A 113 5.89 -4.41 15.47
CA VAL A 113 6.40 -5.78 15.30
C VAL A 113 6.21 -6.60 16.59
N GLU A 114 6.56 -6.05 17.76
CA GLU A 114 6.41 -6.73 19.05
C GLU A 114 4.95 -7.12 19.31
N VAL A 115 4.01 -6.23 19.00
CA VAL A 115 2.58 -6.51 19.21
C VAL A 115 2.08 -7.61 18.28
N PHE A 116 2.42 -7.57 16.99
CA PHE A 116 2.04 -8.65 16.08
C PHE A 116 2.68 -9.98 16.47
N ASN A 117 3.92 -10.00 16.97
CA ASN A 117 4.58 -11.21 17.48
C ASN A 117 3.90 -11.77 18.75
N SER A 118 3.15 -10.96 19.47
CA SER A 118 2.40 -11.41 20.65
C SER A 118 1.02 -12.03 20.32
N VAL A 119 0.59 -12.00 19.06
CA VAL A 119 -0.70 -12.56 18.63
C VAL A 119 -0.68 -14.08 18.73
N GLY A 120 -1.62 -14.65 19.48
CA GLY A 120 -1.77 -16.09 19.61
C GLY A 120 -2.24 -16.75 18.30
N PRO A 121 -1.97 -18.05 18.12
CA PRO A 121 -2.28 -18.76 16.88
C PRO A 121 -3.78 -18.78 16.55
N ASN A 122 -4.65 -18.59 17.53
CA ASN A 122 -6.12 -18.57 17.36
C ASN A 122 -6.70 -17.16 17.26
N ASP A 123 -5.87 -16.11 17.40
CA ASP A 123 -6.34 -14.72 17.54
C ASP A 123 -6.25 -13.91 16.25
N TRP A 124 -5.71 -14.50 15.18
CA TRP A 124 -5.51 -13.83 13.89
C TRP A 124 -6.81 -13.40 13.19
N ASP A 125 -7.94 -14.00 13.55
CA ASP A 125 -9.27 -13.64 13.04
C ASP A 125 -10.02 -12.66 13.95
N MET A 126 -9.46 -12.27 15.09
CA MET A 126 -10.05 -11.24 15.93
C MET A 126 -10.11 -9.91 15.20
N LEU A 127 -11.17 -9.14 15.46
CA LEU A 127 -11.40 -7.88 14.77
C LEU A 127 -10.68 -6.72 15.44
N CYS A 128 -10.09 -5.85 14.63
CA CYS A 128 -9.50 -4.57 15.03
C CYS A 128 -10.30 -3.41 14.42
N TYR A 129 -10.27 -2.26 15.06
CA TYR A 129 -10.81 -1.03 14.47
C TYR A 129 -10.05 -0.66 13.19
N TRP A 130 -10.82 -0.37 12.16
CA TRP A 130 -10.36 0.25 10.92
C TRP A 130 -11.43 1.25 10.46
N PRO A 131 -11.09 2.48 9.97
CA PRO A 131 -12.08 3.51 9.64
C PRO A 131 -13.15 3.08 8.64
N PRO A 132 -12.83 2.42 7.52
CA PRO A 132 -13.83 1.93 6.58
C PRO A 132 -14.68 0.74 7.07
N GLY A 133 -14.26 0.10 8.17
CA GLY A 133 -14.92 -1.06 8.76
C GLY A 133 -13.95 -1.99 9.45
N PRO A 134 -14.36 -2.67 10.54
CA PRO A 134 -13.49 -3.57 11.29
C PRO A 134 -12.84 -4.61 10.39
N MET A 135 -11.57 -4.91 10.62
CA MET A 135 -10.82 -5.93 9.89
C MET A 135 -10.12 -6.89 10.81
N ALA A 136 -9.86 -8.12 10.33
CA ALA A 136 -9.13 -9.12 11.09
C ALA A 136 -7.67 -8.70 11.33
N VAL A 137 -7.08 -9.14 12.46
CA VAL A 137 -5.68 -8.89 12.81
C VAL A 137 -4.74 -9.31 11.67
N ARG A 138 -4.98 -10.47 11.03
CA ARG A 138 -4.19 -10.92 9.87
C ARG A 138 -4.24 -9.93 8.70
N THR A 139 -5.40 -9.36 8.42
CA THR A 139 -5.58 -8.37 7.35
C THR A 139 -4.90 -7.05 7.72
N LEU A 140 -4.92 -6.67 9.00
CA LEU A 140 -4.21 -5.49 9.49
C LEU A 140 -2.69 -5.67 9.41
N LEU A 141 -2.18 -6.89 9.56
CA LEU A 141 -0.76 -7.22 9.34
C LEU A 141 -0.38 -6.98 7.87
N ASP A 142 -1.14 -7.52 6.91
CA ASP A 142 -0.90 -7.28 5.48
C ASP A 142 -0.98 -5.79 5.13
N GLN A 143 -1.96 -5.08 5.70
CA GLN A 143 -2.09 -3.64 5.53
C GLN A 143 -0.87 -2.89 6.09
N ARG A 144 -0.33 -3.32 7.24
CA ARG A 144 0.86 -2.69 7.82
C ARG A 144 2.10 -2.92 6.97
N ILE A 145 2.29 -4.12 6.42
CA ILE A 145 3.39 -4.40 5.49
C ILE A 145 3.26 -3.49 4.26
N ALA A 146 2.07 -3.42 3.66
CA ALA A 146 1.82 -2.58 2.50
C ALA A 146 2.10 -1.09 2.76
N GLU A 147 1.63 -0.54 3.88
CA GLU A 147 1.89 0.84 4.29
C GLU A 147 3.39 1.12 4.47
N LEU A 148 4.09 0.23 5.19
CA LEU A 148 5.52 0.40 5.43
C LEU A 148 6.32 0.33 4.12
N THR A 149 6.06 -0.71 3.31
CA THR A 149 6.80 -0.94 2.07
C THR A 149 6.57 0.18 1.06
N MET A 150 5.31 0.56 0.81
CA MET A 150 4.99 1.60 -0.17
C MET A 150 5.50 2.98 0.26
N HIS A 151 5.37 3.34 1.52
CA HIS A 151 5.88 4.62 2.00
C HIS A 151 7.41 4.64 2.16
N THR A 152 8.05 3.50 2.39
CA THR A 152 9.51 3.39 2.26
C THR A 152 9.93 3.61 0.81
N TRP A 153 9.19 3.08 -0.16
CA TRP A 153 9.41 3.36 -1.57
C TRP A 153 9.18 4.84 -1.90
N ASP A 154 8.14 5.47 -1.39
CA ASP A 154 7.84 6.89 -1.60
C ASP A 154 8.99 7.82 -1.11
N ILE A 155 9.76 7.37 -0.11
CA ILE A 155 10.95 8.07 0.39
C ILE A 155 12.19 7.72 -0.45
N ARG A 156 12.42 6.42 -0.66
CA ARG A 156 13.68 5.95 -1.25
C ARG A 156 13.77 6.21 -2.75
N SER A 157 12.67 6.10 -3.49
CA SER A 157 12.66 6.30 -4.94
C SER A 157 13.09 7.72 -5.38
N VAL A 158 13.05 8.71 -4.48
CA VAL A 158 13.50 10.08 -4.76
C VAL A 158 14.92 10.37 -4.24
N LEU A 159 15.51 9.45 -3.48
CA LEU A 159 16.82 9.60 -2.85
C LEU A 159 17.85 8.56 -3.32
N ASP A 160 17.40 7.44 -3.91
CA ASP A 160 18.20 6.27 -4.23
C ASP A 160 17.65 5.60 -5.50
N ASP A 161 18.23 5.93 -6.65
CA ASP A 161 17.80 5.45 -7.98
C ASP A 161 17.94 3.94 -8.15
N GLU A 162 18.73 3.26 -7.28
CA GLU A 162 18.93 1.81 -7.31
C GLU A 162 18.01 1.04 -6.35
N PHE A 163 17.07 1.75 -5.70
CA PHE A 163 16.18 1.09 -4.76
C PHE A 163 15.11 0.26 -5.47
N HIS A 164 14.97 -0.99 -5.04
CA HIS A 164 13.92 -1.91 -5.44
C HIS A 164 13.18 -2.48 -4.22
N LEU A 165 11.91 -2.83 -4.43
CA LEU A 165 11.12 -3.54 -3.43
C LEU A 165 11.66 -4.97 -3.24
N SER A 166 11.59 -5.51 -2.03
CA SER A 166 11.93 -6.92 -1.81
C SER A 166 10.88 -7.85 -2.42
N ASP A 167 11.30 -9.00 -2.93
CA ASP A 167 10.38 -10.00 -3.50
C ASP A 167 9.32 -10.46 -2.49
N ASP A 168 9.70 -10.62 -1.22
CA ASP A 168 8.78 -11.02 -0.15
C ASP A 168 7.69 -9.95 0.09
N ALA A 169 8.05 -8.65 0.08
CA ALA A 169 7.09 -7.57 0.19
C ALA A 169 6.21 -7.45 -1.06
N VAL A 170 6.79 -7.61 -2.26
CA VAL A 170 6.05 -7.64 -3.52
C VAL A 170 4.96 -8.70 -3.49
N GLN A 171 5.25 -9.92 -2.98
CA GLN A 171 4.23 -10.97 -2.84
C GLN A 171 3.06 -10.53 -1.94
N VAL A 172 3.34 -9.89 -0.80
CA VAL A 172 2.30 -9.37 0.10
C VAL A 172 1.44 -8.32 -0.59
N LEU A 173 2.09 -7.42 -1.34
CA LEU A 173 1.43 -6.34 -2.07
C LEU A 173 0.55 -6.88 -3.20
N ILE A 174 0.99 -7.91 -3.93
CA ILE A 174 0.18 -8.59 -4.96
C ILE A 174 -1.06 -9.23 -4.33
N ASP A 175 -0.92 -9.89 -3.19
CA ASP A 175 -2.05 -10.51 -2.50
C ASP A 175 -3.07 -9.49 -1.97
N GLY A 176 -2.62 -8.27 -1.65
CA GLY A 176 -3.44 -7.16 -1.15
C GLY A 176 -3.93 -6.16 -2.22
N VAL A 177 -3.59 -6.39 -3.49
CA VAL A 177 -3.78 -5.41 -4.57
C VAL A 177 -5.24 -5.01 -4.81
N ASP A 178 -6.21 -5.87 -4.52
CA ASP A 178 -7.64 -5.56 -4.64
C ASP A 178 -8.08 -4.38 -3.76
N ARG A 179 -7.46 -4.22 -2.59
CA ARG A 179 -7.70 -3.09 -1.69
C ARG A 179 -7.09 -1.79 -2.22
N ALA A 180 -5.85 -1.86 -2.72
CA ALA A 180 -5.16 -0.72 -3.31
C ALA A 180 -5.86 -0.24 -4.60
N ALA A 181 -6.25 -1.18 -5.45
CA ALA A 181 -6.93 -0.90 -6.70
C ALA A 181 -8.22 -0.08 -6.52
N ARG A 182 -8.98 -0.32 -5.46
CA ARG A 182 -10.21 0.45 -5.17
C ARG A 182 -9.94 1.94 -4.94
N ARG A 183 -8.81 2.29 -4.34
CA ARG A 183 -8.40 3.68 -4.11
C ARG A 183 -7.78 4.33 -5.35
N ALA A 184 -6.98 3.56 -6.07
CA ALA A 184 -6.31 4.02 -7.28
C ALA A 184 -7.29 4.21 -8.46
N PHE A 185 -8.41 3.49 -8.47
CA PHE A 185 -9.38 3.50 -9.55
C PHE A 185 -10.21 4.78 -9.60
N ARG A 186 -10.43 5.28 -10.81
CA ARG A 186 -11.35 6.40 -11.09
C ARG A 186 -12.46 5.93 -12.03
N PRO A 187 -13.74 6.05 -11.65
CA PRO A 187 -14.88 5.68 -12.50
C PRO A 187 -14.87 6.39 -13.84
N ASP A 188 -15.29 5.68 -14.88
CA ASP A 188 -15.47 6.21 -16.22
C ASP A 188 -16.86 5.85 -16.75
N PRO A 189 -17.88 6.69 -16.52
CA PRO A 189 -19.25 6.45 -16.95
C PRO A 189 -19.45 6.33 -18.48
N SER A 190 -18.44 6.73 -19.27
CA SER A 190 -18.48 6.58 -20.74
C SER A 190 -18.22 5.14 -21.21
N LEU A 191 -17.75 4.29 -20.31
CA LEU A 191 -17.46 2.89 -20.61
C LEU A 191 -18.75 2.08 -20.78
N SER A 192 -19.10 1.74 -22.01
CA SER A 192 -20.35 1.05 -22.34
C SER A 192 -20.32 -0.46 -22.09
N GLN A 193 -19.12 -1.04 -22.03
CA GLN A 193 -18.89 -2.47 -21.77
C GLN A 193 -17.67 -2.62 -20.87
N PRO A 194 -17.62 -3.65 -20.00
CA PRO A 194 -16.42 -3.97 -19.25
C PRO A 194 -15.24 -4.27 -20.18
N ILE A 195 -14.02 -3.90 -19.73
CA ILE A 195 -12.76 -4.22 -20.39
C ILE A 195 -11.94 -5.09 -19.46
N SER A 196 -11.46 -6.22 -19.96
CA SER A 196 -10.62 -7.16 -19.21
C SER A 196 -9.14 -6.96 -19.55
N HIS A 197 -8.33 -6.80 -18.51
CA HIS A 197 -6.89 -6.68 -18.61
C HIS A 197 -6.25 -7.80 -17.83
N ARG A 198 -5.37 -8.57 -18.46
CA ARG A 198 -4.56 -9.61 -17.79
C ARG A 198 -3.16 -9.11 -17.57
N PHE A 199 -2.66 -9.21 -16.37
CA PHE A 199 -1.26 -9.03 -16.05
C PHE A 199 -0.59 -10.40 -15.95
N VAL A 200 0.41 -10.64 -16.80
CA VAL A 200 1.35 -11.77 -16.71
C VAL A 200 2.57 -11.23 -15.99
N ILE A 201 2.69 -11.61 -14.74
CA ILE A 201 3.77 -11.17 -13.85
C ILE A 201 4.89 -12.19 -13.93
N GLU A 202 6.08 -11.75 -14.30
CA GLU A 202 7.25 -12.60 -14.49
C GLU A 202 8.31 -12.36 -13.39
N GLY A 203 9.34 -13.22 -13.33
CA GLY A 203 10.43 -13.09 -12.39
C GLY A 203 10.24 -13.90 -11.10
N PRO A 204 10.89 -13.50 -9.98
CA PRO A 204 10.86 -14.24 -8.73
C PRO A 204 9.44 -14.41 -8.15
N VAL A 205 8.59 -13.39 -8.32
CA VAL A 205 7.19 -13.38 -7.86
C VAL A 205 6.28 -13.49 -9.08
N ALA A 206 6.27 -14.68 -9.70
CA ALA A 206 5.46 -14.94 -10.89
C ALA A 206 3.99 -15.18 -10.53
N ASP A 207 3.06 -14.48 -11.22
CA ASP A 207 1.62 -14.62 -11.01
C ASP A 207 0.86 -14.23 -12.29
N ARG A 208 -0.46 -14.46 -12.30
CA ARG A 208 -1.36 -13.99 -13.34
C ARG A 208 -2.60 -13.40 -12.70
N ARG A 209 -2.89 -12.13 -12.98
CA ARG A 209 -4.00 -11.39 -12.41
C ARG A 209 -4.86 -10.78 -13.50
N ASP A 210 -6.17 -10.88 -13.35
CA ASP A 210 -7.13 -10.18 -14.18
C ASP A 210 -7.65 -8.94 -13.46
N VAL A 211 -7.76 -7.84 -14.20
CA VAL A 211 -8.39 -6.59 -13.78
C VAL A 211 -9.53 -6.33 -14.77
N VAL A 212 -10.75 -6.49 -14.30
CA VAL A 212 -11.96 -6.20 -15.10
C VAL A 212 -12.48 -4.83 -14.69
N ILE A 213 -12.48 -3.90 -15.63
CA ILE A 213 -12.92 -2.52 -15.43
C ILE A 213 -14.30 -2.35 -16.03
N SER A 214 -15.24 -1.84 -15.22
CA SER A 214 -16.57 -1.38 -15.66
C SER A 214 -16.73 0.12 -15.45
N ALA A 215 -17.87 0.68 -15.84
CA ALA A 215 -18.18 2.09 -15.64
C ALA A 215 -18.06 2.52 -14.16
N ASP A 216 -18.45 1.65 -13.23
CA ASP A 216 -18.62 1.96 -11.82
C ASP A 216 -17.48 1.44 -10.93
N GLY A 217 -16.58 0.58 -11.44
CA GLY A 217 -15.57 -0.03 -10.60
C GLY A 217 -14.60 -0.93 -11.32
N ALA A 218 -13.63 -1.43 -10.57
CA ALA A 218 -12.67 -2.42 -11.00
C ALA A 218 -12.70 -3.63 -10.06
N VAL A 219 -12.61 -4.82 -10.64
CA VAL A 219 -12.46 -6.09 -9.91
C VAL A 219 -11.10 -6.67 -10.25
N VAL A 220 -10.32 -6.97 -9.22
CA VAL A 220 -9.00 -7.60 -9.35
C VAL A 220 -9.05 -8.99 -8.74
N GLY A 221 -8.50 -9.97 -9.45
CA GLY A 221 -8.46 -11.34 -8.98
C GLY A 221 -7.47 -12.21 -9.76
N PRO A 222 -7.36 -13.50 -9.40
CA PRO A 222 -6.60 -14.46 -10.18
C PRO A 222 -7.10 -14.52 -11.64
N ALA A 223 -6.19 -14.78 -12.58
CA ALA A 223 -6.56 -14.88 -13.99
C ALA A 223 -7.57 -16.00 -14.26
N GLY A 224 -8.63 -15.66 -14.97
CA GLY A 224 -9.63 -16.61 -15.45
C GLY A 224 -9.20 -17.39 -16.71
N SER A 225 -10.12 -18.21 -17.21
CA SER A 225 -9.92 -18.99 -18.45
C SER A 225 -10.27 -18.21 -19.73
N GLU A 226 -10.96 -17.07 -19.59
CA GLU A 226 -11.40 -16.26 -20.73
C GLU A 226 -10.23 -15.47 -21.32
N GLU A 227 -10.26 -15.21 -22.62
CA GLU A 227 -9.28 -14.36 -23.31
C GLU A 227 -9.49 -12.90 -22.88
N PRO A 228 -8.47 -12.18 -22.39
CA PRO A 228 -8.60 -10.78 -22.03
C PRO A 228 -8.58 -9.87 -23.26
N ASP A 229 -9.13 -8.66 -23.14
CA ASP A 229 -9.04 -7.62 -24.19
C ASP A 229 -7.62 -7.09 -24.35
N VAL A 230 -6.85 -7.08 -23.26
CA VAL A 230 -5.45 -6.64 -23.20
C VAL A 230 -4.67 -7.58 -22.27
N THR A 231 -3.48 -7.99 -22.70
CA THR A 231 -2.50 -8.67 -21.85
C THR A 231 -1.31 -7.76 -21.63
N PHE A 232 -1.03 -7.41 -20.38
CA PHE A 232 0.19 -6.75 -19.94
C PHE A 232 1.21 -7.78 -19.47
N GLN A 233 2.51 -7.50 -19.73
CA GLN A 233 3.64 -8.30 -19.22
C GLN A 233 4.61 -7.38 -18.47
N CYS A 234 4.99 -7.75 -17.26
CA CYS A 234 5.89 -7.00 -16.39
C CYS A 234 6.44 -7.88 -15.27
N ASP A 235 7.40 -7.37 -14.51
CA ASP A 235 7.80 -7.97 -13.23
C ASP A 235 6.82 -7.62 -12.08
N GLY A 236 7.03 -8.26 -10.91
CA GLY A 236 6.17 -8.07 -9.74
C GLY A 236 6.21 -6.66 -9.18
N GLU A 237 7.39 -6.03 -9.14
CA GLU A 237 7.54 -4.64 -8.67
C GLU A 237 6.79 -3.66 -9.57
N THR A 238 6.95 -3.77 -10.87
CA THR A 238 6.25 -2.92 -11.84
C THR A 238 4.73 -3.07 -11.71
N TYR A 239 4.22 -4.31 -11.59
CA TYR A 239 2.81 -4.56 -11.36
C TYR A 239 2.30 -3.85 -10.10
N VAL A 240 2.99 -4.03 -8.97
CA VAL A 240 2.64 -3.41 -7.71
C VAL A 240 2.66 -1.89 -7.82
N LEU A 241 3.72 -1.29 -8.33
CA LEU A 241 3.84 0.16 -8.46
C LEU A 241 2.74 0.76 -9.34
N VAL A 242 2.36 0.07 -10.44
CA VAL A 242 1.23 0.48 -11.28
C VAL A 242 -0.09 0.39 -10.52
N MET A 243 -0.36 -0.73 -9.86
CA MET A 243 -1.64 -0.97 -9.19
C MET A 243 -1.82 -0.14 -7.91
N TYR A 244 -0.72 0.27 -7.26
CA TYR A 244 -0.73 1.19 -6.12
C TYR A 244 -0.59 2.67 -6.54
N GLY A 245 -0.56 2.95 -7.86
CA GLY A 245 -0.54 4.29 -8.42
C GLY A 245 0.78 5.05 -8.25
N ARG A 246 1.90 4.36 -8.06
CA ARG A 246 3.24 4.94 -7.94
C ARG A 246 3.97 5.02 -9.28
N LEU A 247 3.62 4.17 -10.23
CA LEU A 247 4.18 4.17 -11.58
C LEU A 247 3.04 4.34 -12.59
N LYS A 248 3.11 5.39 -13.41
CA LYS A 248 2.12 5.57 -14.47
C LYS A 248 2.33 4.55 -15.57
N VAL A 249 1.24 3.98 -16.07
CA VAL A 249 1.27 2.99 -17.17
C VAL A 249 2.06 3.51 -18.37
N MET A 250 1.88 4.78 -18.74
CA MET A 250 2.56 5.36 -19.90
C MET A 250 4.08 5.48 -19.67
N ASP A 251 4.50 5.77 -18.44
CA ASP A 251 5.93 5.86 -18.10
C ASP A 251 6.52 4.44 -18.10
N ALA A 252 5.84 3.46 -17.50
CA ALA A 252 6.25 2.06 -17.51
C ALA A 252 6.39 1.48 -18.94
N LEU A 253 5.48 1.83 -19.84
CA LEU A 253 5.56 1.45 -21.27
C LEU A 253 6.75 2.12 -21.97
N ALA A 254 6.98 3.41 -21.72
CA ALA A 254 8.09 4.15 -22.32
C ALA A 254 9.46 3.65 -21.86
N GLU A 255 9.56 3.22 -20.60
CA GLU A 255 10.76 2.65 -19.99
C GLU A 255 10.97 1.16 -20.34
N GLY A 256 10.00 0.52 -20.98
CA GLY A 256 10.05 -0.91 -21.31
C GLY A 256 9.86 -1.85 -20.11
N ARG A 257 9.44 -1.33 -18.97
CA ARG A 257 9.09 -2.10 -17.75
C ARG A 257 7.75 -2.81 -17.89
N LEU A 258 6.87 -2.27 -18.73
CA LEU A 258 5.57 -2.83 -19.08
C LEU A 258 5.49 -2.99 -20.59
N THR A 259 5.02 -4.14 -21.05
CA THR A 259 4.64 -4.36 -22.45
C THR A 259 3.19 -4.81 -22.55
N PHE A 260 2.58 -4.72 -23.72
CA PHE A 260 1.21 -5.21 -23.88
C PHE A 260 0.97 -5.85 -25.24
N ASP A 261 -0.04 -6.72 -25.28
CA ASP A 261 -0.67 -7.27 -26.48
C ASP A 261 -2.18 -7.03 -26.40
N GLY A 262 -2.83 -6.82 -27.54
CA GLY A 262 -4.26 -6.51 -27.61
C GLY A 262 -4.55 -5.08 -28.05
N ASN A 263 -5.70 -4.53 -27.68
CA ASN A 263 -6.17 -3.22 -28.14
C ASN A 263 -5.36 -2.07 -27.51
N PRO A 264 -4.64 -1.23 -28.31
CA PRO A 264 -3.81 -0.15 -27.76
C PRO A 264 -4.61 0.95 -27.04
N GLU A 265 -5.84 1.23 -27.49
CA GLU A 265 -6.68 2.24 -26.83
C GLU A 265 -7.11 1.78 -25.44
N SER A 266 -7.44 0.49 -25.30
CA SER A 266 -7.76 -0.13 -24.00
C SER A 266 -6.55 -0.18 -23.08
N ALA A 267 -5.35 -0.49 -23.62
CA ALA A 267 -4.11 -0.50 -22.83
C ALA A 267 -3.78 0.90 -22.28
N VAL A 268 -3.81 1.92 -23.11
CA VAL A 268 -3.60 3.32 -22.68
C VAL A 268 -4.73 3.78 -21.74
N GLY A 269 -5.96 3.35 -22.02
CA GLY A 269 -7.15 3.64 -21.23
C GLY A 269 -7.06 3.13 -19.79
N PHE A 270 -6.34 2.03 -19.55
CA PHE A 270 -6.08 1.53 -18.19
C PHE A 270 -5.43 2.59 -17.32
N GLY A 271 -4.34 3.21 -17.78
CA GLY A 271 -3.59 4.21 -17.00
C GLY A 271 -4.36 5.51 -16.71
N ARG A 272 -5.45 5.78 -17.47
CA ARG A 272 -6.33 6.93 -17.14
C ARG A 272 -7.27 6.65 -15.99
N ARG A 273 -7.51 5.37 -15.68
CA ARG A 273 -8.43 4.91 -14.65
C ARG A 273 -7.72 4.50 -13.36
N PHE A 274 -6.44 4.17 -13.44
CA PHE A 274 -5.58 3.89 -12.28
C PHE A 274 -4.54 5.00 -12.15
N VAL A 275 -4.85 5.99 -11.34
CA VAL A 275 -4.06 7.24 -11.24
C VAL A 275 -3.39 7.44 -9.87
N GLY A 276 -3.49 6.44 -9.00
CA GLY A 276 -3.00 6.53 -7.64
C GLY A 276 -3.99 7.16 -6.67
N GLY A 277 -3.72 6.97 -5.40
CA GLY A 277 -4.49 7.50 -4.28
C GLY A 277 -3.69 8.51 -3.48
#